data_afc2e4fdec19998ed6124e94126c9aa4
#
_entry.id   afc2e4fdec19998ed6124e94126c9aa4
#
_cell.length_a   1.000
_cell.length_b   1.000
_cell.length_c   1.000
_cell.angle_alpha   90.00
_cell.angle_beta   90.00
_cell.angle_gamma   90.00
#
_symmetry.space_group_name_H-M   'P 1'
#
loop_
_entity.id
_entity.type
_entity.pdbx_description
1 polymer ?
#
loop_
_entity_poly.entity_id
_entity_poly.type
_entity_poly.pdbx_seq_one_letter_code
_entity_poly.pdbx_strand_id
1 'polypeptide(L)'
;MVESEWKDDRIVLTPINLYMEYILLSYNRYLKENLKDVSITYGELTYIYNIKYFPSISQRELAETLFVSEANVAKMVKKLVSKGIVEKKKDEHNKSRNILTLTDKGEDIFVKINVLTCAWERDISKRFSNEELFDFKEKLYQITKETPNCEKK
;
A
#
# COMPACT_ATOMS: atom_id res chain seq x y z
N MET A 1 -27.19 -7.37 -1.78
CA MET A 1 -26.07 -7.75 -0.89
C MET A 1 -26.56 -8.92 -0.06
N VAL A 2 -25.94 -10.09 -0.19
CA VAL A 2 -26.24 -11.22 0.68
C VAL A 2 -25.57 -10.88 2.02
N GLU A 3 -26.37 -10.48 3.01
CA GLU A 3 -25.93 -10.51 4.41
C GLU A 3 -25.74 -11.99 4.77
N SER A 4 -24.53 -12.49 4.54
CA SER A 4 -24.16 -13.76 5.15
C SER A 4 -23.98 -13.45 6.63
N GLU A 5 -24.95 -13.85 7.45
CA GLU A 5 -24.77 -13.99 8.90
C GLU A 5 -23.61 -14.97 9.13
N TRP A 6 -22.42 -14.43 9.29
CA TRP A 6 -21.28 -15.20 9.74
C TRP A 6 -21.58 -15.63 11.17
N LYS A 7 -21.86 -16.90 11.37
CA LYS A 7 -21.98 -17.45 12.72
C LYS A 7 -20.64 -17.32 13.44
N ASP A 8 -20.66 -17.02 14.72
CA ASP A 8 -19.46 -16.77 15.55
C ASP A 8 -18.39 -17.87 15.42
N ASP A 9 -18.79 -19.11 15.21
CA ASP A 9 -17.90 -20.25 15.00
C ASP A 9 -16.98 -20.07 13.77
N ARG A 10 -17.39 -19.32 12.77
CA ARG A 10 -16.59 -19.08 11.55
C ARG A 10 -15.49 -18.07 11.74
N ILE A 11 -15.63 -17.17 12.72
CA ILE A 11 -14.59 -16.16 13.00
C ILE A 11 -13.28 -16.84 13.36
N VAL A 12 -13.32 -17.81 14.24
CA VAL A 12 -12.13 -18.54 14.72
C VAL A 12 -11.56 -19.48 13.66
N LEU A 13 -12.42 -20.06 12.80
CA LEU A 13 -12.02 -21.04 11.79
C LEU A 13 -11.54 -20.40 10.46
N THR A 14 -11.82 -19.11 10.26
CA THR A 14 -11.39 -18.42 9.03
C THR A 14 -9.94 -17.97 9.15
N PRO A 15 -9.05 -18.40 8.26
CA PRO A 15 -7.66 -17.96 8.27
C PRO A 15 -7.51 -16.44 8.10
N ILE A 16 -6.55 -15.85 8.80
CA ILE A 16 -6.29 -14.40 8.78
C ILE A 16 -6.08 -13.88 7.35
N ASN A 17 -5.33 -14.62 6.53
CA ASN A 17 -5.07 -14.23 5.14
C ASN A 17 -6.35 -14.06 4.32
N LEU A 18 -7.41 -14.81 4.57
CA LEU A 18 -8.67 -14.69 3.86
C LEU A 18 -9.40 -13.39 4.23
N TYR A 19 -9.39 -13.00 5.52
CA TYR A 19 -9.89 -11.69 5.93
C TYR A 19 -9.13 -10.54 5.28
N MET A 20 -7.78 -10.64 5.26
CA MET A 20 -6.94 -9.64 4.60
C MET A 20 -7.24 -9.54 3.11
N GLU A 21 -7.46 -10.67 2.42
CA GLU A 21 -7.83 -10.68 1.01
C GLU A 21 -9.17 -9.97 0.77
N TYR A 22 -10.22 -10.25 1.56
CA TYR A 22 -11.51 -9.56 1.42
C TYR A 22 -11.40 -8.06 1.67
N ILE A 23 -10.62 -7.63 2.66
CA ILE A 23 -10.34 -6.22 2.93
C ILE A 23 -9.67 -5.57 1.73
N LEU A 24 -8.64 -6.21 1.16
CA LEU A 24 -7.92 -5.72 0.00
C LEU A 24 -8.80 -5.66 -1.26
N LEU A 25 -9.64 -6.66 -1.51
CA LEU A 25 -10.59 -6.66 -2.62
C LEU A 25 -11.61 -5.52 -2.50
N SER A 26 -12.13 -5.29 -1.28
CA SER A 26 -13.04 -4.17 -0.99
C SER A 26 -12.36 -2.83 -1.25
N TYR A 27 -11.16 -2.64 -0.74
CA TYR A 27 -10.37 -1.42 -0.95
C TYR A 27 -10.07 -1.17 -2.43
N ASN A 28 -9.67 -2.20 -3.16
CA ASN A 28 -9.41 -2.13 -4.60
C ASN A 28 -10.64 -1.69 -5.38
N ARG A 29 -11.81 -2.23 -5.06
CA ARG A 29 -13.07 -1.84 -5.69
C ARG A 29 -13.38 -0.38 -5.42
N TYR A 30 -13.29 0.03 -4.15
CA TYR A 30 -13.53 1.42 -3.74
C TYR A 30 -12.63 2.41 -4.48
N LEU A 31 -11.32 2.13 -4.55
CA LEU A 31 -10.38 2.99 -5.28
C LEU A 31 -10.70 3.04 -6.77
N LYS A 32 -11.01 1.91 -7.40
CA LYS A 32 -11.38 1.87 -8.83
C LYS A 32 -12.60 2.71 -9.15
N GLU A 33 -13.57 2.77 -8.23
CA GLU A 33 -14.78 3.55 -8.40
C GLU A 33 -14.55 5.05 -8.20
N ASN A 34 -13.61 5.42 -7.31
CA ASN A 34 -13.39 6.81 -6.89
C ASN A 34 -12.15 7.49 -7.53
N LEU A 35 -11.24 6.73 -8.17
CA LEU A 35 -10.05 7.25 -8.86
C LEU A 35 -10.18 7.23 -10.39
N LYS A 36 -11.38 7.36 -10.94
CA LYS A 36 -11.61 7.32 -12.41
C LYS A 36 -10.83 8.40 -13.17
N ASP A 37 -10.64 9.55 -12.54
CA ASP A 37 -9.93 10.71 -13.12
C ASP A 37 -8.41 10.62 -12.99
N VAL A 38 -7.92 9.64 -12.21
CA VAL A 38 -6.50 9.42 -12.01
C VAL A 38 -6.13 8.07 -12.62
N SER A 39 -5.37 8.10 -13.70
CA SER A 39 -4.94 6.87 -14.41
C SER A 39 -3.91 6.07 -13.61
N ILE A 40 -4.29 5.67 -12.37
CA ILE A 40 -3.46 4.91 -11.43
C ILE A 40 -4.12 3.56 -11.17
N THR A 41 -3.32 2.51 -11.25
CA THR A 41 -3.75 1.15 -10.86
C THR A 41 -3.39 0.88 -9.40
N TYR A 42 -4.08 -0.07 -8.77
CA TYR A 42 -3.77 -0.51 -7.42
C TYR A 42 -2.29 -0.93 -7.25
N GLY A 43 -1.75 -1.67 -8.22
CA GLY A 43 -0.33 -2.05 -8.18
C GLY A 43 0.62 -0.84 -8.17
N GLU A 44 0.25 0.28 -8.79
CA GLU A 44 1.03 1.52 -8.77
C GLU A 44 0.93 2.24 -7.42
N LEU A 45 -0.20 2.12 -6.73
CA LEU A 45 -0.41 2.73 -5.41
C LEU A 45 0.60 2.24 -4.38
N THR A 46 0.83 0.94 -4.33
CA THR A 46 1.80 0.34 -3.40
C THR A 46 3.18 0.98 -3.54
N TYR A 47 3.62 1.26 -4.76
CA TYR A 47 4.89 1.94 -5.02
C TYR A 47 4.86 3.40 -4.58
N ILE A 48 3.78 4.13 -4.87
CA ILE A 48 3.62 5.53 -4.48
C ILE A 48 3.67 5.67 -2.95
N TYR A 49 2.95 4.81 -2.22
CA TYR A 49 2.98 4.80 -0.76
C TYR A 49 4.39 4.52 -0.21
N ASN A 50 5.07 3.50 -0.72
CA ASN A 50 6.40 3.15 -0.23
C ASN A 50 7.43 4.25 -0.51
N ILE A 51 7.39 4.86 -1.70
CA ILE A 51 8.28 5.99 -2.05
C ILE A 51 8.00 7.19 -1.14
N LYS A 52 6.74 7.44 -0.75
CA LYS A 52 6.38 8.52 0.15
C LYS A 52 6.81 8.27 1.59
N TYR A 53 6.57 7.06 2.10
CA TYR A 53 6.82 6.75 3.51
C TYR A 53 8.27 6.35 3.82
N PHE A 54 9.05 6.00 2.80
CA PHE A 54 10.47 5.69 2.95
C PHE A 54 11.32 6.70 2.15
N PRO A 55 11.60 7.88 2.72
CA PRO A 55 12.41 8.90 2.06
C PRO A 55 13.75 8.33 1.61
N SER A 56 14.18 8.71 0.42
CA SER A 56 15.46 8.25 -0.17
C SER A 56 15.54 6.76 -0.48
N ILE A 57 14.40 6.07 -0.62
CA ILE A 57 14.39 4.65 -1.00
C ILE A 57 14.96 4.44 -2.41
N SER A 58 15.85 3.47 -2.55
CA SER A 58 16.36 3.01 -3.85
C SER A 58 15.45 1.94 -4.47
N GLN A 59 15.64 1.64 -5.77
CA GLN A 59 14.90 0.56 -6.41
C GLN A 59 15.16 -0.80 -5.78
N ARG A 60 16.37 -1.04 -5.30
CA ARG A 60 16.74 -2.30 -4.61
C ARG A 60 16.00 -2.42 -3.28
N GLU A 61 16.06 -1.40 -2.44
CA GLU A 61 15.36 -1.39 -1.16
C GLU A 61 13.85 -1.53 -1.34
N LEU A 62 13.30 -0.88 -2.37
CA LEU A 62 11.88 -1.02 -2.72
C LEU A 62 11.53 -2.45 -3.15
N ALA A 63 12.43 -3.15 -3.86
CA ALA A 63 12.24 -4.56 -4.21
C ALA A 63 12.26 -5.46 -2.97
N GLU A 64 13.19 -5.21 -2.05
CA GLU A 64 13.27 -5.91 -0.77
C GLU A 64 12.01 -5.67 0.09
N THR A 65 11.56 -4.41 0.21
CA THR A 65 10.37 -4.04 0.98
C THR A 65 9.09 -4.67 0.42
N LEU A 66 8.96 -4.74 -0.91
CA LEU A 66 7.75 -5.25 -1.57
C LEU A 66 7.81 -6.76 -1.87
N PHE A 67 8.89 -7.44 -1.52
CA PHE A 67 9.10 -8.87 -1.82
C PHE A 67 8.94 -9.21 -3.31
N VAL A 68 9.43 -8.33 -4.18
CA VAL A 68 9.39 -8.52 -5.64
C VAL A 68 10.79 -8.44 -6.23
N SER A 69 10.96 -8.91 -7.49
CA SER A 69 12.24 -8.80 -8.17
C SER A 69 12.59 -7.35 -8.53
N GLU A 70 13.88 -7.01 -8.55
CA GLU A 70 14.35 -5.69 -8.99
C GLU A 70 13.90 -5.36 -10.43
N ALA A 71 13.77 -6.37 -11.29
CA ALA A 71 13.26 -6.19 -12.65
C ALA A 71 11.80 -5.72 -12.65
N ASN A 72 10.95 -6.25 -11.76
CA ASN A 72 9.57 -5.80 -11.61
C ASN A 72 9.52 -4.35 -11.09
N VAL A 73 10.36 -4.01 -10.10
CA VAL A 73 10.47 -2.63 -9.61
C VAL A 73 10.92 -1.70 -10.72
N ALA A 74 11.97 -2.06 -11.47
CA ALA A 74 12.48 -1.23 -12.57
C ALA A 74 11.38 -0.94 -13.61
N LYS A 75 10.58 -1.96 -13.99
CA LYS A 75 9.45 -1.83 -14.91
C LYS A 75 8.38 -0.88 -14.35
N MET A 76 7.99 -1.03 -13.09
CA MET A 76 6.98 -0.19 -12.46
C MET A 76 7.47 1.24 -12.26
N VAL A 77 8.69 1.44 -11.79
CA VAL A 77 9.30 2.77 -11.64
C VAL A 77 9.40 3.47 -13.00
N LYS A 78 9.82 2.76 -14.06
CA LYS A 78 9.82 3.33 -15.43
C LYS A 78 8.44 3.82 -15.84
N LYS A 79 7.38 3.05 -15.53
CA LYS A 79 5.99 3.43 -15.80
C LYS A 79 5.56 4.67 -15.01
N LEU A 80 5.90 4.75 -13.73
CA LEU A 80 5.58 5.90 -12.88
C LEU A 80 6.35 7.15 -13.30
N VAL A 81 7.61 7.01 -13.70
CA VAL A 81 8.42 8.10 -14.27
C VAL A 81 7.80 8.60 -15.58
N SER A 82 7.38 7.71 -16.49
CA SER A 82 6.73 8.10 -17.73
C SER A 82 5.40 8.82 -17.54
N LYS A 83 4.72 8.57 -16.43
CA LYS A 83 3.51 9.30 -16.02
C LYS A 83 3.81 10.64 -15.32
N GLY A 84 5.09 10.94 -15.05
CA GLY A 84 5.52 12.13 -14.31
C GLY A 84 5.15 12.11 -12.83
N ILE A 85 5.01 10.93 -12.22
CA ILE A 85 4.60 10.74 -10.82
C ILE A 85 5.81 10.55 -9.92
N VAL A 86 6.82 9.86 -10.40
CA VAL A 86 8.07 9.55 -9.71
C VAL A 86 9.24 10.10 -10.51
N GLU A 87 10.24 10.56 -9.80
CA GLU A 87 11.54 10.92 -10.39
C GLU A 87 12.67 10.16 -9.70
N LYS A 88 13.78 9.99 -10.43
CA LYS A 88 15.03 9.44 -9.90
C LYS A 88 16.00 10.57 -9.65
N LYS A 89 16.50 10.66 -8.42
CA LYS A 89 17.54 11.64 -8.05
C LYS A 89 18.81 10.92 -7.62
N LYS A 90 19.94 11.60 -7.70
CA LYS A 90 21.15 11.14 -7.05
C LYS A 90 21.02 11.36 -5.55
N ASP A 91 21.46 10.37 -4.79
CA ASP A 91 21.55 10.51 -3.35
C ASP A 91 22.62 11.58 -3.02
N GLU A 92 22.30 12.52 -2.15
CA GLU A 92 23.20 13.61 -1.76
C GLU A 92 24.45 13.08 -1.02
N HIS A 93 24.28 12.00 -0.26
CA HIS A 93 25.34 11.38 0.53
C HIS A 93 26.11 10.29 -0.21
N ASN A 94 25.51 9.70 -1.25
CA ASN A 94 26.12 8.67 -2.07
C ASN A 94 25.78 8.84 -3.54
N LYS A 95 26.60 9.57 -4.27
CA LYS A 95 26.39 9.90 -5.71
C LYS A 95 26.32 8.68 -6.63
N SER A 96 26.77 7.50 -6.20
CA SER A 96 26.62 6.26 -6.97
C SER A 96 25.21 5.66 -6.84
N ARG A 97 24.44 6.07 -5.81
CA ARG A 97 23.08 5.59 -5.51
C ARG A 97 22.05 6.51 -6.16
N ASN A 98 21.02 5.89 -6.78
CA ASN A 98 19.84 6.61 -7.20
C ASN A 98 18.71 6.35 -6.19
N ILE A 99 18.04 7.41 -5.79
CA ILE A 99 16.85 7.38 -4.93
C ILE A 99 15.61 7.73 -5.73
N LEU A 100 14.47 7.31 -5.21
CA LEU A 100 13.16 7.58 -5.78
C LEU A 100 12.46 8.65 -4.93
N THR A 101 11.84 9.62 -5.60
CA THR A 101 11.02 10.64 -4.96
C THR A 101 9.75 10.87 -5.76
N LEU A 102 8.69 11.31 -5.10
CA LEU A 102 7.50 11.78 -5.79
C LEU A 102 7.80 13.15 -6.43
N THR A 103 7.21 13.41 -7.58
CA THR A 103 7.14 14.76 -8.17
C THR A 103 6.00 15.55 -7.53
N ASP A 104 5.86 16.85 -7.81
CA ASP A 104 4.70 17.64 -7.35
C ASP A 104 3.37 16.99 -7.77
N LYS A 105 3.30 16.48 -9.00
CA LYS A 105 2.16 15.70 -9.49
C LYS A 105 1.97 14.41 -8.68
N GLY A 106 3.05 13.74 -8.33
CA GLY A 106 3.03 12.53 -7.49
C GLY A 106 2.50 12.82 -6.09
N GLU A 107 2.92 13.94 -5.50
CA GLU A 107 2.42 14.39 -4.20
C GLU A 107 0.91 14.72 -4.24
N ASP A 108 0.44 15.42 -5.26
CA ASP A 108 -0.98 15.72 -5.45
C ASP A 108 -1.81 14.43 -5.57
N ILE A 109 -1.31 13.45 -6.32
CA ILE A 109 -1.95 12.13 -6.45
C ILE A 109 -1.95 11.42 -5.10
N PHE A 110 -0.84 11.41 -4.37
CA PHE A 110 -0.75 10.80 -3.04
C PHE A 110 -1.78 11.41 -2.08
N VAL A 111 -1.92 12.74 -2.05
CA VAL A 111 -2.92 13.42 -1.21
C VAL A 111 -4.33 12.95 -1.54
N LYS A 112 -4.71 12.88 -2.82
CA LYS A 112 -6.03 12.39 -3.25
C LYS A 112 -6.28 10.95 -2.80
N ILE A 113 -5.30 10.08 -3.00
CA ILE A 113 -5.38 8.68 -2.58
C ILE A 113 -5.54 8.57 -1.07
N ASN A 114 -4.76 9.33 -0.32
CA ASN A 114 -4.79 9.31 1.14
C ASN A 114 -6.15 9.74 1.69
N VAL A 115 -6.76 10.78 1.12
CA VAL A 115 -8.12 11.22 1.48
C VAL A 115 -9.14 10.11 1.25
N LEU A 116 -9.08 9.43 0.09
CA LEU A 116 -9.98 8.31 -0.22
C LEU A 116 -9.72 7.11 0.72
N THR A 117 -8.46 6.82 1.02
CA THR A 117 -8.11 5.74 1.95
C THR A 117 -8.66 5.99 3.35
N CYS A 118 -8.50 7.21 3.86
CA CYS A 118 -9.06 7.60 5.16
C CYS A 118 -10.59 7.54 5.18
N ALA A 119 -11.25 7.94 4.09
CA ALA A 119 -12.71 7.84 3.97
C ALA A 119 -13.17 6.39 3.98
N TRP A 120 -12.53 5.52 3.17
CA TRP A 120 -12.81 4.10 3.15
C TRP A 120 -12.58 3.43 4.51
N GLU A 121 -11.45 3.72 5.16
CA GLU A 121 -11.15 3.18 6.49
C GLU A 121 -12.23 3.54 7.50
N ARG A 122 -12.66 4.80 7.53
CA ARG A 122 -13.75 5.26 8.41
C ARG A 122 -15.05 4.50 8.14
N ASP A 123 -15.36 4.25 6.87
CA ASP A 123 -16.59 3.55 6.50
C ASP A 123 -16.60 2.09 6.94
N ILE A 124 -15.48 1.37 6.79
CA ILE A 124 -15.39 -0.02 7.21
C ILE A 124 -15.23 -0.20 8.71
N SER A 125 -14.71 0.81 9.41
CA SER A 125 -14.44 0.77 10.85
C SER A 125 -15.51 1.48 11.69
N LYS A 126 -16.62 1.91 11.11
CA LYS A 126 -17.68 2.70 11.79
C LYS A 126 -18.30 2.04 13.03
N ARG A 127 -18.13 0.73 13.19
CA ARG A 127 -18.61 -0.03 14.36
C ARG A 127 -17.60 -0.10 15.50
N PHE A 128 -16.36 0.35 15.27
CA PHE A 128 -15.31 0.39 16.28
C PHE A 128 -15.25 1.77 16.92
N SER A 129 -14.98 1.82 18.22
CA SER A 129 -14.51 3.03 18.87
C SER A 129 -13.10 3.39 18.39
N ASN A 130 -12.65 4.61 18.66
CA ASN A 130 -11.28 5.01 18.30
C ASN A 130 -10.22 4.15 19.00
N GLU A 131 -10.48 3.73 20.24
CA GLU A 131 -9.59 2.88 21.02
C GLU A 131 -9.50 1.46 20.44
N GLU A 132 -10.65 0.86 20.12
CA GLU A 132 -10.71 -0.46 19.47
C GLU A 132 -10.02 -0.46 18.10
N LEU A 133 -10.20 0.60 17.32
CA LEU A 133 -9.54 0.73 16.02
C LEU A 133 -8.02 0.87 16.18
N PHE A 134 -7.57 1.65 17.17
CA PHE A 134 -6.15 1.80 17.47
C PHE A 134 -5.52 0.45 17.89
N ASP A 135 -6.15 -0.25 18.84
CA ASP A 135 -5.70 -1.57 19.30
C ASP A 135 -5.65 -2.59 18.15
N PHE A 136 -6.65 -2.58 17.27
CA PHE A 136 -6.66 -3.42 16.08
C PHE A 136 -5.48 -3.11 15.14
N LYS A 137 -5.21 -1.83 14.88
CA LYS A 137 -4.07 -1.42 14.04
C LYS A 137 -2.73 -1.79 14.67
N GLU A 138 -2.60 -1.66 15.98
CA GLU A 138 -1.40 -2.08 16.70
C GLU A 138 -1.15 -3.59 16.54
N LYS A 139 -2.18 -4.40 16.69
CA LYS A 139 -2.07 -5.86 16.48
C LYS A 139 -1.72 -6.22 15.04
N LEU A 140 -2.32 -5.55 14.06
CA LEU A 140 -1.94 -5.74 12.66
C LEU A 140 -0.46 -5.37 12.42
N TYR A 141 -0.01 -4.26 13.00
CA TYR A 141 1.39 -3.86 12.90
C TYR A 141 2.35 -4.89 13.51
N GLN A 142 2.02 -5.48 14.67
CA GLN A 142 2.82 -6.56 15.25
C GLN A 142 2.86 -7.79 14.33
N ILE A 143 1.72 -8.18 13.76
CA ILE A 143 1.67 -9.29 12.78
C ILE A 143 2.61 -9.03 11.60
N THR A 144 2.67 -7.80 11.06
CA THR A 144 3.57 -7.50 9.94
C THR A 144 5.04 -7.62 10.32
N LYS A 145 5.40 -7.39 11.58
CA LYS A 145 6.78 -7.57 12.06
C LYS A 145 7.19 -9.03 12.20
N GLU A 146 6.23 -9.89 12.57
CA GLU A 146 6.45 -11.32 12.70
C GLU A 146 6.36 -12.06 11.35
N THR A 147 5.90 -11.37 10.30
CA THR A 147 5.84 -11.97 8.96
C THR A 147 7.26 -12.25 8.48
N PRO A 148 7.61 -13.53 8.20
CA PRO A 148 8.95 -13.87 7.78
C PRO A 148 9.33 -13.07 6.53
N ASN A 149 10.45 -12.38 6.57
CA ASN A 149 11.06 -11.89 5.34
C ASN A 149 11.28 -13.11 4.47
N CYS A 150 10.67 -13.15 3.28
CA CYS A 150 10.99 -14.17 2.30
C CYS A 150 12.45 -13.95 1.88
N GLU A 151 13.37 -14.43 2.71
CA GLU A 151 14.78 -14.44 2.35
C GLU A 151 14.90 -15.20 1.03
N LYS A 152 15.35 -14.50 0.03
CA LYS A 152 15.71 -15.14 -1.25
C LYS A 152 16.82 -16.13 -0.95
N LYS A 153 16.48 -17.43 -0.98
CA LYS A 153 17.48 -18.47 -1.17
C LYS A 153 18.10 -18.33 -2.55
#